data_9691d6b0a9048bc6ad4c57e1a191bc20
#
_entry.id   9691d6b0a9048bc6ad4c57e1a191bc20
#
_cell.length_a   1.000
_cell.length_b   1.000
_cell.length_c   1.000
_cell.angle_alpha   90.00
_cell.angle_beta   90.00
_cell.angle_gamma   90.00
#
_symmetry.space_group_name_H-M   'P 1'
#
loop_
_entity.id
_entity.type
_entity.pdbx_description
1 polymer ?
#
loop_
_entity_poly.entity_id
_entity_poly.type
_entity_poly.pdbx_seq_one_letter_code
_entity_poly.pdbx_strand_id
1 'polypeptide(L)'
;MHNVLSYNKIWKQRLVNIGTINQESCISFNLTGVMARSVGIRSDIRLSSFSSYSSYNSLKFNSFIGSNGDCFDRYLLRMMEMGESLHIINIVVQKLQIGNVNTNSVNVIWDNLFKKNGLNQYSSMEDLINHFLNWHTGLTI
;
A
#
# COMPACT_ATOMS: atom_id res chain seq x y z
N MET A 1 14.32 -12.13 -11.54
CA MET A 1 13.66 -11.13 -12.39
C MET A 1 14.38 -9.78 -12.37
N HIS A 2 14.68 -9.21 -11.21
CA HIS A 2 15.42 -7.94 -11.08
C HIS A 2 16.74 -7.92 -11.88
N ASN A 3 17.59 -8.93 -11.72
CA ASN A 3 18.89 -8.96 -12.41
C ASN A 3 18.79 -9.01 -13.94
N VAL A 4 17.76 -9.65 -14.47
CA VAL A 4 17.58 -9.80 -15.93
C VAL A 4 17.08 -8.51 -16.56
N LEU A 5 16.11 -7.83 -15.94
CA LEU A 5 15.51 -6.61 -16.48
C LEU A 5 16.34 -5.37 -16.18
N SER A 6 16.78 -5.17 -14.93
CA SER A 6 17.43 -3.92 -14.52
C SER A 6 18.79 -3.70 -15.16
N TYR A 7 19.49 -4.77 -15.53
CA TYR A 7 20.78 -4.69 -16.23
C TYR A 7 20.66 -4.74 -17.75
N ASN A 8 19.47 -4.95 -18.29
CA ASN A 8 19.27 -4.99 -19.72
C ASN A 8 19.44 -3.57 -20.33
N LYS A 9 20.35 -3.44 -21.29
CA LYS A 9 20.66 -2.17 -21.95
C LYS A 9 19.45 -1.59 -22.68
N ILE A 10 18.66 -2.44 -23.36
CA ILE A 10 17.48 -2.02 -24.09
C ILE A 10 16.42 -1.48 -23.12
N TRP A 11 16.22 -2.15 -21.99
CA TRP A 11 15.28 -1.73 -20.95
C TRP A 11 15.67 -0.36 -20.38
N LYS A 12 16.93 -0.17 -20.04
CA LYS A 12 17.44 1.13 -19.55
C LYS A 12 17.22 2.24 -20.58
N GLN A 13 17.60 2.01 -21.83
CA GLN A 13 17.45 3.02 -22.90
C GLN A 13 15.99 3.44 -23.15
N ARG A 14 15.04 2.59 -22.84
CA ARG A 14 13.60 2.91 -22.97
C ARG A 14 12.99 3.60 -21.77
N LEU A 15 13.67 3.65 -20.64
CA LEU A 15 13.11 4.19 -19.40
C LEU A 15 13.88 5.40 -18.88
N VAL A 16 15.18 5.47 -19.12
CA VAL A 16 16.03 6.57 -18.65
C VAL A 16 15.68 7.85 -19.41
N ASN A 17 15.51 8.93 -18.68
CA ASN A 17 15.12 10.26 -19.20
C ASN A 17 13.77 10.31 -19.95
N ILE A 18 12.92 9.31 -19.75
CA ILE A 18 11.58 9.29 -20.34
C ILE A 18 10.56 9.55 -19.23
N GLY A 19 9.58 10.43 -19.52
CA GLY A 19 8.53 10.80 -18.59
C GLY A 19 9.11 11.45 -17.31
N THR A 20 10.10 12.30 -17.48
CA THR A 20 10.71 13.05 -16.37
C THR A 20 9.74 14.07 -15.79
N ILE A 21 9.68 14.15 -14.48
CA ILE A 21 8.85 15.08 -13.72
C ILE A 21 9.78 15.88 -12.82
N ASN A 22 9.62 17.21 -12.81
CA ASN A 22 10.35 18.07 -11.90
C ASN A 22 9.63 18.16 -10.55
N GLN A 23 10.36 18.57 -9.51
CA GLN A 23 9.83 18.71 -8.16
C GLN A 23 8.67 19.72 -8.10
N GLU A 24 8.78 20.84 -8.79
CA GLU A 24 7.74 21.88 -8.88
C GLU A 24 6.44 21.33 -9.50
N SER A 25 6.57 20.60 -10.63
CA SER A 25 5.43 19.94 -11.26
C SER A 25 4.81 18.86 -10.38
N CYS A 26 5.63 18.12 -9.65
CA CYS A 26 5.15 17.11 -8.71
C CYS A 26 4.28 17.71 -7.60
N ILE A 27 4.68 18.86 -7.07
CA ILE A 27 3.93 19.60 -6.05
C ILE A 27 2.65 20.21 -6.65
N SER A 28 2.74 20.85 -7.81
CA SER A 28 1.59 21.49 -8.44
C SER A 28 0.48 20.51 -8.83
N PHE A 29 0.85 19.28 -9.21
CA PHE A 29 -0.10 18.19 -9.51
C PHE A 29 -0.50 17.36 -8.30
N ASN A 30 -0.03 17.70 -7.09
CA ASN A 30 -0.26 16.94 -5.86
C ASN A 30 0.07 15.45 -5.99
N LEU A 31 1.17 15.12 -6.68
CA LEU A 31 1.58 13.74 -6.85
C LEU A 31 2.13 13.17 -5.54
N THR A 32 1.76 11.93 -5.24
CA THR A 32 2.13 11.24 -4.00
C THR A 32 2.76 9.88 -4.27
N GLY A 33 3.26 9.22 -3.22
CA GLY A 33 3.80 7.86 -3.31
C GLY A 33 5.09 7.78 -4.13
N VAL A 34 5.21 6.78 -4.98
CA VAL A 34 6.39 6.54 -5.81
C VAL A 34 6.69 7.70 -6.76
N MET A 35 5.66 8.40 -7.24
CA MET A 35 5.84 9.56 -8.11
C MET A 35 6.59 10.68 -7.38
N ALA A 36 6.15 11.03 -6.17
CA ALA A 36 6.82 12.04 -5.35
C ALA A 36 8.22 11.59 -4.91
N ARG A 37 8.37 10.34 -4.51
CA ARG A 37 9.67 9.81 -4.10
C ARG A 37 10.68 9.71 -5.26
N SER A 38 10.24 9.51 -6.50
CA SER A 38 11.14 9.50 -7.66
C SER A 38 11.81 10.85 -7.93
N VAL A 39 11.18 11.92 -7.50
CA VAL A 39 11.67 13.31 -7.67
C VAL A 39 12.51 13.78 -6.46
N GLY A 40 12.70 12.94 -5.47
CA GLY A 40 13.48 13.28 -4.26
C GLY A 40 12.66 13.75 -3.07
N ILE A 41 11.32 13.81 -3.18
CA ILE A 41 10.46 14.22 -2.06
C ILE A 41 10.34 13.04 -1.08
N ARG A 42 10.74 13.25 0.17
CA ARG A 42 10.63 12.26 1.25
C ARG A 42 9.22 12.24 1.81
N SER A 43 8.31 11.58 1.09
CA SER A 43 6.92 11.44 1.53
C SER A 43 6.55 9.96 1.58
N ASP A 44 6.53 9.40 2.79
CA ASP A 44 6.00 8.07 3.06
C ASP A 44 5.07 8.13 4.28
N ILE A 45 3.78 7.93 4.01
CA ILE A 45 2.73 8.00 5.04
C ILE A 45 2.96 6.96 6.14
N ARG A 46 3.53 5.82 5.82
CA ARG A 46 3.81 4.73 6.78
C ARG A 46 4.84 5.13 7.84
N LEU A 47 5.73 6.08 7.51
CA LEU A 47 6.75 6.61 8.42
C LEU A 47 6.30 7.89 9.14
N SER A 48 5.12 8.42 8.79
CA SER A 48 4.55 9.59 9.45
C SER A 48 3.89 9.20 10.76
N SER A 49 4.32 9.80 11.87
CA SER A 49 3.77 9.55 13.21
C SER A 49 2.29 9.91 13.36
N PHE A 50 1.78 10.81 12.52
CA PHE A 50 0.40 11.32 12.63
C PHE A 50 -0.65 10.50 11.89
N SER A 51 -0.26 9.74 10.88
CA SER A 51 -1.21 9.09 9.95
C SER A 51 -1.00 7.60 9.80
N SER A 52 -0.02 7.02 10.50
CA SER A 52 0.26 5.59 10.43
C SER A 52 -0.56 4.80 11.43
N TYR A 53 -0.91 3.58 11.09
CA TYR A 53 -1.45 2.61 12.04
C TYR A 53 -0.48 2.39 13.19
N SER A 54 -0.99 2.17 14.40
CA SER A 54 -0.21 2.03 15.63
C SER A 54 0.93 1.00 15.54
N SER A 55 0.74 -0.05 14.77
CA SER A 55 1.73 -1.12 14.59
C SER A 55 2.92 -0.71 13.73
N TYR A 56 2.83 0.29 12.86
CA TYR A 56 3.96 0.74 12.05
C TYR A 56 5.09 1.32 12.87
N ASN A 57 4.80 1.96 14.00
CA ASN A 57 5.82 2.49 14.91
C ASN A 57 6.74 1.41 15.49
N SER A 58 6.29 0.16 15.53
CA SER A 58 7.04 -0.99 16.03
C SER A 58 7.85 -1.72 14.93
N LEU A 59 7.66 -1.32 13.67
CA LEU A 59 8.31 -1.93 12.51
C LEU A 59 9.46 -1.03 12.04
N LYS A 60 10.63 -1.63 11.84
CA LYS A 60 11.78 -0.96 11.24
C LYS A 60 11.82 -1.33 9.77
N PHE A 61 11.58 -0.37 8.89
CA PHE A 61 11.68 -0.53 7.45
C PHE A 61 12.17 0.77 6.80
N ASN A 62 12.66 0.65 5.57
CA ASN A 62 13.26 1.74 4.83
C ASN A 62 12.29 2.29 3.78
N SER A 63 12.38 3.60 3.53
CA SER A 63 11.74 4.25 2.39
C SER A 63 12.80 4.67 1.39
N PHE A 64 12.59 4.38 0.12
CA PHE A 64 13.53 4.64 -0.94
C PHE A 64 13.15 5.92 -1.71
N ILE A 65 14.18 6.63 -2.19
CA ILE A 65 14.04 7.92 -2.85
C ILE A 65 14.88 7.90 -4.12
N GLY A 66 14.32 8.37 -5.22
CA GLY A 66 15.00 8.60 -6.49
C GLY A 66 15.52 10.05 -6.60
N SER A 67 16.14 10.37 -7.73
CA SER A 67 16.72 11.67 -7.98
C SER A 67 16.33 12.27 -9.35
N ASN A 68 16.07 11.43 -10.34
CA ASN A 68 15.89 11.89 -11.73
C ASN A 68 14.42 12.11 -12.11
N GLY A 69 13.48 11.57 -11.34
CA GLY A 69 12.05 11.70 -11.62
C GLY A 69 11.59 11.03 -12.91
N ASP A 70 12.38 10.10 -13.45
CA ASP A 70 12.11 9.42 -14.71
C ASP A 70 11.41 8.05 -14.51
N CYS A 71 11.05 7.41 -15.61
CA CYS A 71 10.43 6.09 -15.57
C CYS A 71 11.36 5.02 -14.99
N PHE A 72 12.67 5.17 -15.15
CA PHE A 72 13.64 4.22 -14.62
C PHE A 72 13.72 4.28 -13.10
N ASP A 73 13.75 5.48 -12.51
CA ASP A 73 13.74 5.66 -11.05
C ASP A 73 12.44 5.11 -10.45
N ARG A 74 11.29 5.38 -11.06
CA ARG A 74 10.01 4.82 -10.62
C ARG A 74 9.99 3.29 -10.66
N TYR A 75 10.58 2.69 -11.69
CA TYR A 75 10.74 1.24 -11.78
C TYR A 75 11.63 0.71 -10.66
N LEU A 76 12.80 1.32 -10.44
CA LEU A 76 13.74 0.91 -9.39
C LEU A 76 13.11 1.02 -7.99
N LEU A 77 12.42 2.12 -7.71
CA LEU A 77 11.74 2.31 -6.43
C LEU A 77 10.70 1.22 -6.17
N ARG A 78 9.90 0.85 -7.18
CA ARG A 78 8.92 -0.24 -7.04
C ARG A 78 9.57 -1.59 -6.77
N MET A 79 10.71 -1.86 -7.41
CA MET A 79 11.46 -3.10 -7.16
C MET A 79 12.02 -3.15 -5.74
N MET A 80 12.55 -2.03 -5.24
CA MET A 80 13.05 -1.92 -3.85
C MET A 80 11.91 -2.03 -2.84
N GLU A 81 10.76 -1.40 -3.10
CA GLU A 81 9.57 -1.47 -2.24
C GLU A 81 8.97 -2.88 -2.17
N MET A 82 9.03 -3.65 -3.25
CA MET A 82 8.65 -5.08 -3.19
C MET A 82 9.54 -5.87 -2.24
N GLY A 83 10.86 -5.63 -2.28
CA GLY A 83 11.79 -6.26 -1.34
C GLY A 83 11.51 -5.88 0.11
N GLU A 84 11.27 -4.59 0.37
CA GLU A 84 10.94 -4.10 1.70
C GLU A 84 9.59 -4.62 2.21
N SER A 85 8.62 -4.77 1.32
CA SER A 85 7.32 -5.37 1.68
C SER A 85 7.47 -6.82 2.13
N LEU A 86 8.33 -7.61 1.48
CA LEU A 86 8.63 -8.98 1.92
C LEU A 86 9.35 -8.98 3.28
N HIS A 87 10.23 -8.02 3.52
CA HIS A 87 10.87 -7.85 4.82
C HIS A 87 9.87 -7.56 5.93
N ILE A 88 8.94 -6.62 5.69
CA ILE A 88 7.86 -6.29 6.62
C ILE A 88 6.99 -7.52 6.90
N ILE A 89 6.59 -8.27 5.87
CA ILE A 89 5.80 -9.49 6.04
C ILE A 89 6.53 -10.49 6.94
N ASN A 90 7.81 -10.70 6.73
CA ASN A 90 8.60 -11.62 7.55
C ASN A 90 8.64 -11.19 9.03
N ILE A 91 8.83 -9.90 9.31
CA ILE A 91 8.80 -9.36 10.68
C ILE A 91 7.41 -9.54 11.31
N VAL A 92 6.35 -9.26 10.56
CA VAL A 92 4.97 -9.36 11.04
C VAL A 92 4.61 -10.80 11.37
N VAL A 93 4.97 -11.75 10.50
CA VAL A 93 4.73 -13.19 10.73
C VAL A 93 5.41 -13.68 12.00
N GLN A 94 6.64 -13.21 12.27
CA GLN A 94 7.36 -13.56 13.51
C GLN A 94 6.72 -12.96 14.78
N LYS A 95 6.07 -11.81 14.65
CA LYS A 95 5.40 -11.11 15.76
C LYS A 95 3.94 -11.51 15.94
N LEU A 96 3.38 -12.28 15.02
CA LEU A 96 1.98 -12.64 15.05
C LEU A 96 1.70 -13.51 16.29
N GLN A 97 0.75 -13.10 17.10
CA GLN A 97 0.33 -13.86 18.27
C GLN A 97 -0.63 -14.98 17.86
N ILE A 98 -0.56 -16.08 18.60
CA ILE A 98 -1.50 -17.19 18.42
C ILE A 98 -2.88 -16.71 18.90
N GLY A 99 -3.87 -16.78 18.03
CA GLY A 99 -5.23 -16.36 18.33
C GLY A 99 -6.23 -16.83 17.29
N ASN A 100 -7.47 -16.44 17.45
CA ASN A 100 -8.52 -16.76 16.51
C ASN A 100 -8.28 -16.05 15.18
N VAL A 101 -8.34 -16.80 14.08
CA VAL A 101 -8.14 -16.28 12.73
C VAL A 101 -9.35 -15.47 12.25
N ASN A 102 -10.52 -15.74 12.81
CA ASN A 102 -11.77 -15.10 12.43
C ASN A 102 -12.59 -14.72 13.67
N THR A 103 -13.38 -13.67 13.56
CA THR A 103 -14.35 -13.30 14.58
C THR A 103 -15.59 -14.18 14.44
N ASN A 104 -16.05 -14.80 15.54
CA ASN A 104 -17.30 -15.55 15.59
C ASN A 104 -18.54 -14.64 15.70
N SER A 105 -18.41 -13.36 15.40
CA SER A 105 -19.53 -12.42 15.44
C SER A 105 -20.51 -12.70 14.30
N VAL A 106 -21.75 -12.99 14.68
CA VAL A 106 -22.85 -13.24 13.73
C VAL A 106 -23.19 -11.98 12.92
N ASN A 107 -22.81 -10.82 13.43
CA ASN A 107 -23.09 -9.51 12.85
C ASN A 107 -21.99 -9.00 11.90
N VAL A 108 -20.94 -9.79 11.62
CA VAL A 108 -19.95 -9.40 10.61
C VAL A 108 -20.57 -9.58 9.24
N ILE A 109 -20.91 -8.48 8.63
CA ILE A 109 -21.61 -8.37 7.34
C ILE A 109 -20.98 -9.19 6.23
N TRP A 110 -19.66 -9.35 6.24
CA TRP A 110 -18.90 -10.14 5.27
C TRP A 110 -19.28 -11.63 5.27
N ASP A 111 -19.52 -12.22 6.44
CA ASP A 111 -19.89 -13.64 6.54
C ASP A 111 -21.30 -13.89 5.96
N ASN A 112 -22.22 -12.95 6.09
CA ASN A 112 -23.56 -13.05 5.55
C ASN A 112 -23.63 -12.73 4.04
N LEU A 113 -22.78 -11.82 3.55
CA LEU A 113 -22.68 -11.47 2.13
C LEU A 113 -22.12 -12.60 1.27
N PHE A 114 -21.15 -13.35 1.76
CA PHE A 114 -20.47 -14.39 0.99
C PHE A 114 -21.04 -15.79 1.21
N LYS A 115 -21.64 -16.07 2.36
CA LYS A 115 -22.19 -17.41 2.68
C LYS A 115 -23.57 -17.68 2.09
N LYS A 116 -24.39 -16.68 1.84
CA LYS A 116 -25.71 -16.85 1.23
C LYS A 116 -25.65 -16.60 -0.28
N ASN A 117 -25.44 -17.66 -1.05
CA ASN A 117 -25.75 -17.81 -2.48
C ASN A 117 -24.87 -17.07 -3.50
N GLY A 118 -23.68 -16.58 -3.19
CA GLY A 118 -22.79 -15.96 -4.17
C GLY A 118 -23.33 -14.72 -4.90
N LEU A 119 -24.42 -14.15 -4.41
CA LEU A 119 -25.01 -12.93 -4.92
C LEU A 119 -24.83 -11.84 -3.86
N ASN A 120 -24.31 -10.68 -4.28
CA ASN A 120 -24.13 -9.48 -3.46
C ASN A 120 -25.49 -8.84 -3.08
N GLN A 121 -26.39 -9.62 -2.50
CA GLN A 121 -27.71 -9.14 -2.09
C GLN A 121 -27.82 -9.17 -0.57
N TYR A 122 -28.13 -8.02 -0.01
CA TYR A 122 -28.50 -7.90 1.41
C TYR A 122 -29.79 -8.69 1.66
N SER A 123 -29.80 -9.56 2.67
CA SER A 123 -30.94 -10.39 2.98
C SER A 123 -32.03 -9.66 3.77
N SER A 124 -31.66 -8.56 4.40
CA SER A 124 -32.58 -7.72 5.18
C SER A 124 -32.19 -6.24 5.09
N MET A 125 -33.14 -5.36 5.41
CA MET A 125 -32.88 -3.92 5.51
C MET A 125 -31.87 -3.60 6.63
N GLU A 126 -31.85 -4.40 7.69
CA GLU A 126 -30.93 -4.27 8.81
C GLU A 126 -29.47 -4.52 8.38
N ASP A 127 -29.23 -5.47 7.48
CA ASP A 127 -27.91 -5.75 6.93
C ASP A 127 -27.40 -4.55 6.10
N LEU A 128 -28.31 -3.90 5.35
CA LEU A 128 -28.01 -2.71 4.58
C LEU A 128 -27.65 -1.52 5.49
N ILE A 129 -28.46 -1.28 6.51
CA ILE A 129 -28.22 -0.20 7.48
C ILE A 129 -26.91 -0.44 8.23
N ASN A 130 -26.65 -1.65 8.71
CA ASN A 130 -25.41 -2.00 9.38
C ASN A 130 -24.20 -1.84 8.48
N HIS A 131 -24.31 -2.15 7.19
CA HIS A 131 -23.21 -1.92 6.24
C HIS A 131 -22.83 -0.45 6.17
N PHE A 132 -23.78 0.45 6.08
CA PHE A 132 -23.51 1.89 6.05
C PHE A 132 -23.01 2.44 7.39
N LEU A 133 -23.56 2.00 8.50
CA LEU A 133 -23.14 2.46 9.83
C LEU A 133 -21.72 1.97 10.20
N ASN A 134 -21.41 0.69 9.96
CA ASN A 134 -20.12 0.11 10.32
C ASN A 134 -18.98 0.58 9.43
N TRP A 135 -19.25 1.00 8.20
CA TRP A 135 -18.24 1.58 7.33
C TRP A 135 -17.63 2.87 7.90
N HIS A 136 -18.41 3.65 8.62
CA HIS A 136 -17.96 4.89 9.25
C HIS A 136 -17.35 4.68 10.64
N THR A 137 -17.75 3.65 11.36
CA THR A 137 -17.28 3.40 12.74
C THR A 137 -16.02 2.56 12.82
N GLY A 138 -15.63 1.86 11.76
CA GLY A 138 -14.42 1.02 11.72
C GLY A 138 -13.09 1.79 11.66
N LEU A 139 -13.13 3.13 11.60
CA LEU A 139 -11.94 3.99 11.54
C LEU A 139 -11.55 4.60 12.89
N THR A 140 -12.24 4.26 13.96
CA THR A 140 -12.02 4.85 15.31
C THR A 140 -11.45 3.85 16.33
N ILE A 141 -10.62 2.91 15.89
CA ILE A 141 -9.85 2.08 16.83
C ILE A 141 -8.36 2.28 16.58
#